data_70ee2f4a6ac6cc7ece17d909d2476a60
#
_entry.id   70ee2f4a6ac6cc7ece17d909d2476a60
#
_cell.length_a   1.000
_cell.length_b   1.000
_cell.length_c   1.000
_cell.angle_alpha   90.00
_cell.angle_beta   90.00
_cell.angle_gamma   90.00
#
_symmetry.space_group_name_H-M   'P 1'
#
loop_
_entity.id
_entity.type
_entity.pdbx_description
1 polymer ?
#
loop_
_entity_poly.entity_id
_entity_poly.type
_entity_poly.pdbx_seq_one_letter_code
_entity_poly.pdbx_strand_id
1 'polypeptide(L)'
;MSETTDKSALIKRLDEEGDIAADYLEELLDIADLDGDIEISVEADRASLAIISDGVADRRLKRLIGRDGEVLDALQELTRLAVQSQTGERSRLMLDIVGFRKQHRAEIAEVAREAVADVLETGDEIALDPMNPFERKVVHDIVAAAGLVSDSEGVGPNRHVIIKPADDAVDSADNGTAASSESSDRTGDSAESTESAGSGTSADTADSADSSGSAASAESAASAESAD
;
A
#
# COMPACT_ATOMS: atom_id res chain seq x y z
N MET A 1 -13.25 -28.76 20.86
CA MET A 1 -14.42 -28.50 19.99
C MET A 1 -14.61 -27.00 19.66
N SER A 2 -13.94 -26.08 20.35
CA SER A 2 -14.05 -24.61 20.12
C SER A 2 -13.33 -24.12 18.86
N GLU A 3 -12.12 -24.60 18.56
CA GLU A 3 -11.31 -24.12 17.43
C GLU A 3 -11.93 -24.32 16.04
N THR A 4 -12.66 -25.43 15.84
CA THR A 4 -13.34 -25.72 14.56
C THR A 4 -14.53 -24.78 14.32
N THR A 5 -15.21 -24.37 15.38
CA THR A 5 -16.35 -23.45 15.31
C THR A 5 -15.87 -22.02 15.01
N ASP A 6 -14.78 -21.60 15.64
CA ASP A 6 -14.18 -20.27 15.41
C ASP A 6 -13.65 -20.12 14.00
N LYS A 7 -13.01 -21.17 13.46
CA LYS A 7 -12.51 -21.16 12.08
C LYS A 7 -13.65 -21.12 11.05
N SER A 8 -14.75 -21.86 11.30
CA SER A 8 -15.92 -21.84 10.41
C SER A 8 -16.60 -20.47 10.41
N ALA A 9 -16.72 -19.82 11.57
CA ALA A 9 -17.27 -18.48 11.70
C ALA A 9 -16.39 -17.43 10.98
N LEU A 10 -15.07 -17.56 11.09
CA LEU A 10 -14.12 -16.69 10.38
C LEU A 10 -14.26 -16.82 8.86
N ILE A 11 -14.29 -18.05 8.34
CA ILE A 11 -14.45 -18.30 6.90
C ILE A 11 -15.73 -17.66 6.39
N LYS A 12 -16.86 -17.90 7.08
CA LYS A 12 -18.15 -17.32 6.68
C LYS A 12 -18.11 -15.79 6.64
N ARG A 13 -17.45 -15.15 7.61
CA ARG A 13 -17.30 -13.70 7.62
C ARG A 13 -16.42 -13.21 6.46
N LEU A 14 -15.36 -13.94 6.11
CA LEU A 14 -14.48 -13.61 5.00
C LEU A 14 -15.17 -13.82 3.65
N ASP A 15 -16.05 -14.82 3.54
CA ASP A 15 -16.90 -15.02 2.36
C ASP A 15 -17.88 -13.83 2.21
N GLU A 16 -18.55 -13.39 3.30
CA GLU A 16 -19.41 -12.19 3.29
C GLU A 16 -18.64 -10.91 2.91
N GLU A 17 -17.42 -10.75 3.42
CA GLU A 17 -16.54 -9.64 2.99
C GLU A 17 -16.22 -9.72 1.48
N GLY A 18 -15.98 -10.93 0.98
CA GLY A 18 -15.70 -11.20 -0.42
C GLY A 18 -16.88 -10.85 -1.32
N ASP A 19 -18.09 -11.27 -0.95
CA ASP A 19 -19.31 -10.99 -1.70
C ASP A 19 -19.59 -9.48 -1.80
N ILE A 20 -19.49 -8.75 -0.69
CA ILE A 20 -19.67 -7.29 -0.67
C ILE A 20 -18.61 -6.58 -1.54
N ALA A 21 -17.39 -7.06 -1.49
CA ALA A 21 -16.31 -6.49 -2.29
C ALA A 21 -16.50 -6.77 -3.78
N ALA A 22 -16.99 -7.97 -4.13
CA ALA A 22 -17.29 -8.34 -5.51
C ALA A 22 -18.43 -7.47 -6.07
N ASP A 23 -19.54 -7.33 -5.35
CA ASP A 23 -20.65 -6.46 -5.75
C ASP A 23 -20.17 -5.03 -6.06
N TYR A 24 -19.32 -4.47 -5.19
CA TYR A 24 -18.74 -3.14 -5.41
C TYR A 24 -17.86 -3.06 -6.65
N LEU A 25 -17.03 -4.09 -6.90
CA LEU A 25 -16.13 -4.13 -8.05
C LEU A 25 -16.89 -4.40 -9.35
N GLU A 26 -17.93 -5.23 -9.33
CA GLU A 26 -18.82 -5.47 -10.48
C GLU A 26 -19.51 -4.16 -10.91
N GLU A 27 -20.08 -3.42 -9.96
CA GLU A 27 -20.69 -2.12 -10.25
C GLU A 27 -19.65 -1.13 -10.82
N LEU A 28 -18.43 -1.12 -10.29
CA LEU A 28 -17.37 -0.27 -10.82
C LEU A 28 -16.96 -0.66 -12.25
N LEU A 29 -16.83 -1.95 -12.54
CA LEU A 29 -16.51 -2.44 -13.88
C LEU A 29 -17.60 -2.08 -14.86
N ASP A 30 -18.87 -2.24 -14.49
CA ASP A 30 -20.03 -1.86 -15.30
C ASP A 30 -20.03 -0.37 -15.63
N ILE A 31 -19.83 0.50 -14.63
CA ILE A 31 -19.76 1.97 -14.82
C ILE A 31 -18.60 2.35 -15.74
N ALA A 32 -17.46 1.66 -15.61
CA ALA A 32 -16.28 1.92 -16.44
C ALA A 32 -16.34 1.28 -17.83
N ASP A 33 -17.38 0.52 -18.14
CA ASP A 33 -17.55 -0.27 -19.38
C ASP A 33 -16.32 -1.18 -19.59
N LEU A 34 -15.97 -1.93 -18.54
CA LEU A 34 -14.86 -2.88 -18.54
C LEU A 34 -15.39 -4.30 -18.40
N ASP A 35 -14.86 -5.20 -19.22
CA ASP A 35 -15.16 -6.62 -19.14
C ASP A 35 -14.14 -7.32 -18.22
N GLY A 36 -14.62 -8.11 -17.30
CA GLY A 36 -13.79 -8.91 -16.38
C GLY A 36 -14.66 -9.72 -15.43
N ASP A 37 -14.20 -10.91 -15.09
CA ASP A 37 -14.83 -11.77 -14.10
C ASP A 37 -14.12 -11.58 -12.74
N ILE A 38 -14.87 -11.75 -11.65
CA ILE A 38 -14.31 -11.63 -10.30
C ILE A 38 -14.25 -13.00 -9.65
N GLU A 39 -13.05 -13.43 -9.31
CA GLU A 39 -12.83 -14.62 -8.50
C GLU A 39 -12.66 -14.24 -7.03
N ILE A 40 -13.40 -14.92 -6.15
CA ILE A 40 -13.31 -14.75 -4.71
C ILE A 40 -12.63 -15.98 -4.11
N SER A 41 -11.68 -15.77 -3.22
CA SER A 41 -11.01 -16.82 -2.45
C SER A 41 -10.67 -16.33 -1.05
N VAL A 42 -10.36 -17.26 -0.16
CA VAL A 42 -9.87 -16.94 1.19
C VAL A 42 -8.44 -17.42 1.32
N GLU A 43 -7.50 -16.48 1.48
CA GLU A 43 -6.08 -16.74 1.61
C GLU A 43 -5.50 -16.09 2.86
N ALA A 44 -4.72 -16.85 3.62
CA ALA A 44 -4.04 -16.35 4.82
C ALA A 44 -4.98 -15.54 5.76
N ASP A 45 -6.16 -16.08 6.04
CA ASP A 45 -7.19 -15.50 6.91
C ASP A 45 -7.68 -14.11 6.48
N ARG A 46 -7.83 -13.90 5.18
CA ARG A 46 -8.41 -12.70 4.56
C ARG A 46 -9.10 -13.03 3.25
N ALA A 47 -10.08 -12.23 2.88
CA ALA A 47 -10.70 -12.31 1.56
C ALA A 47 -9.68 -11.86 0.49
N SER A 48 -9.62 -12.59 -0.60
CA SER A 48 -8.77 -12.30 -1.76
C SER A 48 -9.64 -12.30 -3.00
N LEU A 49 -9.65 -11.18 -3.72
CA LEU A 49 -10.39 -11.01 -4.94
C LEU A 49 -9.42 -10.84 -6.10
N ALA A 50 -9.74 -11.46 -7.22
CA ALA A 50 -8.99 -11.29 -8.45
C ALA A 50 -9.92 -10.92 -9.59
N ILE A 51 -9.65 -9.79 -10.25
CA ILE A 51 -10.30 -9.45 -11.52
C ILE A 51 -9.52 -10.17 -12.62
N ILE A 52 -10.19 -11.10 -13.27
CA ILE A 52 -9.63 -11.90 -14.38
C ILE A 52 -10.28 -11.54 -15.71
N SER A 53 -9.63 -11.89 -16.80
CA SER A 53 -10.12 -11.68 -18.16
C SER A 53 -9.95 -12.93 -18.99
N ASP A 54 -10.93 -13.26 -19.80
CA ASP A 54 -10.93 -14.40 -20.70
C ASP A 54 -9.91 -14.25 -21.85
N GLY A 55 -8.67 -14.67 -21.60
CA GLY A 55 -7.68 -15.04 -22.62
C GLY A 55 -6.87 -13.92 -23.26
N VAL A 56 -7.33 -12.70 -23.34
CA VAL A 56 -6.52 -11.54 -23.76
C VAL A 56 -6.65 -10.47 -22.71
N ALA A 57 -5.59 -10.27 -21.93
CA ALA A 57 -5.56 -9.20 -20.94
C ALA A 57 -6.04 -7.89 -21.57
N ASP A 58 -7.26 -7.51 -21.27
CA ASP A 58 -7.83 -6.28 -21.79
C ASP A 58 -6.91 -5.12 -21.42
N ARG A 59 -6.41 -4.40 -22.41
CA ARG A 59 -5.59 -3.21 -22.19
C ARG A 59 -6.31 -2.17 -21.33
N ARG A 60 -7.64 -2.24 -21.29
CA ARG A 60 -8.49 -1.38 -20.50
C ARG A 60 -8.41 -1.75 -19.01
N LEU A 61 -8.44 -3.05 -18.67
CA LEU A 61 -8.21 -3.53 -17.29
C LEU A 61 -6.82 -3.14 -16.75
N LYS A 62 -5.80 -3.13 -17.61
CA LYS A 62 -4.46 -2.66 -17.22
C LYS A 62 -4.42 -1.21 -16.76
N ARG A 63 -5.39 -0.37 -17.13
CA ARG A 63 -5.50 0.99 -16.62
C ARG A 63 -5.88 1.03 -15.14
N LEU A 64 -6.60 0.01 -14.65
CA LEU A 64 -6.94 -0.15 -13.24
C LEU A 64 -5.75 -0.59 -12.39
N ILE A 65 -4.66 -1.02 -13.02
CA ILE A 65 -3.40 -1.28 -12.32
C ILE A 65 -2.62 0.03 -12.11
N GLY A 66 -2.55 0.87 -13.15
CA GLY A 66 -1.77 2.10 -13.13
C GLY A 66 -0.27 1.86 -13.26
N ARG A 67 0.52 2.89 -12.96
CA ARG A 67 1.97 2.77 -12.90
C ARG A 67 2.33 2.04 -11.59
N ASP A 68 3.12 0.99 -11.71
CA ASP A 68 3.65 0.21 -10.56
C ASP A 68 2.58 -0.26 -9.56
N GLY A 69 1.29 -0.34 -10.01
CA GLY A 69 0.17 -0.77 -9.17
C GLY A 69 -0.51 0.34 -8.36
N GLU A 70 -0.20 1.61 -8.59
CA GLU A 70 -0.78 2.75 -7.84
C GLU A 70 -2.31 2.77 -7.87
N VAL A 71 -2.90 2.56 -9.05
CA VAL A 71 -4.37 2.57 -9.20
C VAL A 71 -4.97 1.34 -8.54
N LEU A 72 -4.32 0.18 -8.68
CA LEU A 72 -4.74 -1.06 -8.01
C LEU A 72 -4.73 -0.90 -6.48
N ASP A 73 -3.71 -0.28 -5.91
CA ASP A 73 -3.64 -0.07 -4.47
C ASP A 73 -4.72 0.92 -4.00
N ALA A 74 -4.97 2.00 -4.76
CA ALA A 74 -6.06 2.93 -4.47
C ALA A 74 -7.44 2.25 -4.57
N LEU A 75 -7.66 1.43 -5.60
CA LEU A 75 -8.88 0.66 -5.77
C LEU A 75 -9.09 -0.33 -4.63
N GLN A 76 -8.04 -1.03 -4.21
CA GLN A 76 -8.09 -1.92 -3.04
C GLN A 76 -8.52 -1.17 -1.77
N GLU A 77 -8.00 0.02 -1.51
CA GLU A 77 -8.42 0.81 -0.35
C GLU A 77 -9.87 1.28 -0.46
N LEU A 78 -10.35 1.67 -1.65
CA LEU A 78 -11.75 2.01 -1.87
C LEU A 78 -12.67 0.80 -1.63
N THR A 79 -12.29 -0.37 -2.13
CA THR A 79 -13.03 -1.63 -1.90
C THR A 79 -13.08 -1.97 -0.40
N ARG A 80 -11.98 -1.82 0.32
CA ARG A 80 -11.94 -1.99 1.78
C ARG A 80 -12.88 -1.04 2.52
N LEU A 81 -12.94 0.21 2.08
CA LEU A 81 -13.86 1.20 2.66
C LEU A 81 -15.32 0.87 2.33
N ALA A 82 -15.61 0.37 1.14
CA ALA A 82 -16.96 -0.10 0.77
C ALA A 82 -17.40 -1.24 1.68
N VAL A 83 -16.57 -2.26 1.88
CA VAL A 83 -16.82 -3.36 2.81
C VAL A 83 -16.99 -2.84 4.24
N GLN A 84 -16.11 -1.97 4.71
CA GLN A 84 -16.19 -1.40 6.05
C GLN A 84 -17.49 -0.60 6.26
N SER A 85 -17.98 0.09 5.23
CA SER A 85 -19.22 0.86 5.34
C SER A 85 -20.44 -0.02 5.55
N GLN A 86 -20.42 -1.26 5.06
CA GLN A 86 -21.53 -2.22 5.18
C GLN A 86 -21.39 -3.10 6.43
N THR A 87 -20.18 -3.58 6.73
CA THR A 87 -19.93 -4.48 7.86
C THR A 87 -19.68 -3.77 9.18
N GLY A 88 -19.25 -2.49 9.14
CA GLY A 88 -18.80 -1.74 10.32
C GLY A 88 -17.41 -2.16 10.81
N GLU A 89 -16.77 -3.16 10.22
CA GLU A 89 -15.46 -3.68 10.59
C GLU A 89 -14.42 -3.35 9.55
N ARG A 90 -13.17 -3.15 9.98
CA ARG A 90 -12.05 -2.89 9.06
C ARG A 90 -11.66 -4.15 8.32
N SER A 91 -11.83 -4.15 7.01
CA SER A 91 -11.42 -5.24 6.13
C SER A 91 -9.90 -5.22 5.84
N ARG A 92 -9.32 -6.41 5.67
CA ARG A 92 -7.94 -6.61 5.24
C ARG A 92 -7.87 -7.35 3.90
N LEU A 93 -8.94 -7.26 3.11
CA LEU A 93 -9.01 -7.93 1.82
C LEU A 93 -7.81 -7.55 0.92
N MET A 94 -7.50 -8.45 0.02
CA MET A 94 -6.52 -8.25 -1.05
C MET A 94 -7.24 -8.22 -2.39
N LEU A 95 -6.82 -7.31 -3.25
CA LEU A 95 -7.27 -7.22 -4.63
C LEU A 95 -6.09 -7.44 -5.58
N ASP A 96 -6.29 -8.25 -6.59
CA ASP A 96 -5.38 -8.41 -7.72
C ASP A 96 -6.11 -8.19 -9.04
N ILE A 97 -5.40 -7.77 -10.05
CA ILE A 97 -5.94 -7.58 -11.41
C ILE A 97 -5.03 -8.30 -12.40
N VAL A 98 -5.58 -9.28 -13.08
CA VAL A 98 -4.92 -10.05 -14.16
C VAL A 98 -3.56 -10.62 -13.72
N GLY A 99 -3.42 -11.02 -12.46
CA GLY A 99 -2.18 -11.59 -11.93
C GLY A 99 -1.02 -10.60 -11.77
N PHE A 100 -1.30 -9.28 -11.76
CA PHE A 100 -0.29 -8.22 -11.73
C PHE A 100 0.70 -8.39 -10.57
N ARG A 101 0.21 -8.64 -9.36
CA ARG A 101 1.09 -8.72 -8.18
C ARG A 101 2.14 -9.82 -8.29
N LYS A 102 1.78 -10.96 -8.89
CA LYS A 102 2.71 -12.06 -9.13
C LYS A 102 3.73 -11.71 -10.22
N GLN A 103 3.25 -11.11 -11.32
CA GLN A 103 4.11 -10.72 -12.43
C GLN A 103 5.09 -9.62 -11.99
N HIS A 104 4.60 -8.58 -11.34
CA HIS A 104 5.41 -7.47 -10.85
C HIS A 104 6.50 -7.94 -9.86
N ARG A 105 6.14 -8.85 -8.95
CA ARG A 105 7.14 -9.48 -8.07
C ARG A 105 8.24 -10.22 -8.85
N ALA A 106 7.87 -10.90 -9.94
CA ALA A 106 8.85 -11.61 -10.76
C ALA A 106 9.77 -10.63 -11.51
N GLU A 107 9.25 -9.51 -11.98
CA GLU A 107 10.01 -8.45 -12.64
C GLU A 107 11.02 -7.81 -11.66
N ILE A 108 10.58 -7.43 -10.46
CA ILE A 108 11.49 -6.92 -9.41
C ILE A 108 12.54 -7.96 -9.01
N ALA A 109 12.16 -9.23 -8.94
CA ALA A 109 13.10 -10.30 -8.64
C ALA A 109 14.17 -10.46 -9.74
N GLU A 110 13.83 -10.21 -11.00
CA GLU A 110 14.79 -10.25 -12.10
C GLU A 110 15.78 -9.08 -12.02
N VAL A 111 15.28 -7.86 -11.82
CA VAL A 111 16.12 -6.68 -11.60
C VAL A 111 17.08 -6.90 -10.43
N ALA A 112 16.60 -7.48 -9.33
CA ALA A 112 17.46 -7.76 -8.19
C ALA A 112 18.55 -8.79 -8.51
N ARG A 113 18.24 -9.84 -9.32
CA ARG A 113 19.23 -10.85 -9.71
C ARG A 113 20.28 -10.28 -10.65
N GLU A 114 19.90 -9.43 -11.59
CA GLU A 114 20.83 -8.73 -12.48
C GLU A 114 21.79 -7.87 -11.66
N ALA A 115 21.27 -7.03 -10.76
CA ALA A 115 22.10 -6.20 -9.90
C ALA A 115 23.03 -7.02 -8.99
N VAL A 116 22.56 -8.16 -8.45
CA VAL A 116 23.39 -9.08 -7.68
C VAL A 116 24.53 -9.65 -8.52
N ALA A 117 24.27 -10.03 -9.78
CA ALA A 117 25.29 -10.54 -10.68
C ALA A 117 26.35 -9.48 -10.97
N ASP A 118 25.93 -8.25 -11.22
CA ASP A 118 26.83 -7.11 -11.48
C ASP A 118 27.72 -6.79 -10.26
N VAL A 119 27.15 -6.78 -9.04
CA VAL A 119 27.95 -6.59 -7.80
C VAL A 119 28.94 -7.71 -7.59
N LEU A 120 28.58 -8.96 -7.89
CA LEU A 120 29.50 -10.10 -7.77
C LEU A 120 30.63 -10.05 -8.82
N GLU A 121 30.37 -9.50 -10.01
CA GLU A 121 31.37 -9.38 -11.09
C GLU A 121 32.30 -8.18 -10.88
N THR A 122 31.77 -7.02 -10.49
CA THR A 122 32.53 -5.78 -10.38
C THR A 122 33.14 -5.56 -9.01
N GLY A 123 32.50 -6.05 -7.96
CA GLY A 123 32.84 -5.74 -6.58
C GLY A 123 32.39 -4.35 -6.11
N ASP A 124 31.70 -3.58 -6.97
CA ASP A 124 31.22 -2.25 -6.66
C ASP A 124 29.79 -2.30 -6.09
N GLU A 125 29.43 -1.33 -5.27
CA GLU A 125 28.05 -1.18 -4.81
C GLU A 125 27.13 -0.67 -5.93
N ILE A 126 25.88 -1.14 -5.93
CA ILE A 126 24.86 -0.74 -6.90
C ILE A 126 23.62 -0.22 -6.17
N ALA A 127 23.20 1.01 -6.53
CA ALA A 127 21.94 1.58 -6.10
C ALA A 127 20.85 1.29 -7.13
N LEU A 128 19.74 0.71 -6.69
CA LEU A 128 18.56 0.48 -7.51
C LEU A 128 17.66 1.72 -7.58
N ASP A 129 16.72 1.73 -8.51
CA ASP A 129 15.71 2.77 -8.59
C ASP A 129 14.84 2.83 -7.31
N PRO A 130 14.26 4.00 -7.00
CA PRO A 130 13.31 4.13 -5.91
C PRO A 130 12.13 3.16 -6.05
N MET A 131 11.77 2.50 -4.95
CA MET A 131 10.74 1.47 -4.95
C MET A 131 9.96 1.44 -3.64
N ASN A 132 8.76 0.87 -3.69
CA ASN A 132 7.87 0.75 -2.54
C ASN A 132 8.40 -0.24 -1.47
N PRO A 133 7.87 -0.24 -0.24
CA PRO A 133 8.35 -1.12 0.84
C PRO A 133 8.27 -2.61 0.54
N PHE A 134 7.28 -3.03 -0.26
CA PHE A 134 7.10 -4.42 -0.65
C PHE A 134 8.19 -4.85 -1.64
N GLU A 135 8.44 -4.04 -2.67
CA GLU A 135 9.49 -4.26 -3.66
C GLU A 135 10.86 -4.33 -2.99
N ARG A 136 11.17 -3.40 -2.10
CA ARG A 136 12.42 -3.41 -1.34
C ARG A 136 12.61 -4.70 -0.55
N LYS A 137 11.52 -5.24 0.04
CA LYS A 137 11.60 -6.53 0.73
C LYS A 137 11.98 -7.66 -0.22
N VAL A 138 11.41 -7.71 -1.43
CA VAL A 138 11.74 -8.73 -2.44
C VAL A 138 13.22 -8.65 -2.81
N VAL A 139 13.73 -7.43 -3.02
CA VAL A 139 15.16 -7.21 -3.31
C VAL A 139 16.04 -7.69 -2.15
N HIS A 140 15.75 -7.27 -0.90
CA HIS A 140 16.50 -7.69 0.27
C HIS A 140 16.55 -9.22 0.43
N ASP A 141 15.42 -9.91 0.20
CA ASP A 141 15.32 -11.36 0.31
C ASP A 141 16.24 -12.06 -0.74
N ILE A 142 16.32 -11.51 -1.96
CA ILE A 142 17.16 -12.04 -3.05
C ILE A 142 18.65 -11.78 -2.79
N VAL A 143 19.00 -10.56 -2.39
CA VAL A 143 20.37 -10.17 -2.07
C VAL A 143 20.92 -11.01 -0.90
N ALA A 144 20.12 -11.18 0.16
CA ALA A 144 20.48 -12.03 1.29
C ALA A 144 20.67 -13.51 0.88
N ALA A 145 19.82 -14.04 -0.02
CA ALA A 145 19.96 -15.38 -0.55
C ALA A 145 21.25 -15.57 -1.39
N ALA A 146 21.74 -14.49 -2.00
CA ALA A 146 23.01 -14.47 -2.75
C ALA A 146 24.25 -14.26 -1.85
N GLY A 147 24.05 -14.03 -0.54
CA GLY A 147 25.15 -13.81 0.41
C GLY A 147 25.74 -12.40 0.38
N LEU A 148 25.05 -11.45 -0.26
CA LEU A 148 25.41 -10.03 -0.29
C LEU A 148 24.69 -9.25 0.81
N VAL A 149 25.10 -8.01 1.01
CA VAL A 149 24.49 -7.08 1.96
C VAL A 149 23.65 -6.04 1.22
N SER A 150 22.54 -5.64 1.79
CA SER A 150 21.69 -4.61 1.21
C SER A 150 21.11 -3.67 2.26
N ASP A 151 21.13 -2.37 1.96
CA ASP A 151 20.58 -1.31 2.77
C ASP A 151 19.49 -0.54 2.03
N SER A 152 18.53 0.02 2.78
CA SER A 152 17.51 0.91 2.20
C SER A 152 17.81 2.34 2.57
N GLU A 153 18.19 3.15 1.57
CA GLU A 153 18.51 4.56 1.72
C GLU A 153 17.43 5.47 1.13
N GLY A 154 17.46 6.75 1.50
CA GLY A 154 16.48 7.75 1.06
C GLY A 154 15.24 7.83 1.93
N VAL A 155 14.36 8.79 1.62
CA VAL A 155 13.15 9.11 2.39
C VAL A 155 11.94 9.19 1.47
N GLY A 156 10.80 8.66 1.95
CA GLY A 156 9.53 8.73 1.22
C GLY A 156 9.59 8.05 -0.16
N PRO A 157 9.14 8.73 -1.22
CA PRO A 157 9.07 8.15 -2.56
C PRO A 157 10.45 7.91 -3.20
N ASN A 158 11.51 8.54 -2.69
CA ASN A 158 12.87 8.37 -3.21
C ASN A 158 13.66 7.27 -2.48
N ARG A 159 12.99 6.46 -1.67
CA ARG A 159 13.66 5.39 -0.93
C ARG A 159 13.94 4.20 -1.84
N HIS A 160 15.21 3.79 -1.89
CA HIS A 160 15.74 2.76 -2.77
C HIS A 160 16.62 1.77 -2.00
N VAL A 161 17.02 0.68 -2.65
CA VAL A 161 17.95 -0.32 -2.10
C VAL A 161 19.32 -0.13 -2.71
N ILE A 162 20.36 -0.19 -1.87
CA ILE A 162 21.76 -0.28 -2.26
C ILE A 162 22.23 -1.70 -1.95
N ILE A 163 22.85 -2.34 -2.93
CA ILE A 163 23.45 -3.68 -2.81
C ILE A 163 24.96 -3.53 -2.70
N LYS A 164 25.55 -4.18 -1.71
CA LYS A 164 26.97 -4.09 -1.38
C LYS A 164 27.62 -5.47 -1.36
N PRO A 165 28.92 -5.59 -1.68
CA PRO A 165 29.67 -6.81 -1.45
C PRO A 165 29.67 -7.22 0.02
N ALA A 166 29.80 -8.52 0.30
CA ALA A 166 29.76 -9.02 1.66
C ALA A 166 30.95 -8.55 2.53
N ASP A 167 32.05 -8.18 1.90
CA ASP A 167 33.28 -7.73 2.59
C ASP A 167 33.14 -6.33 3.19
N ASP A 168 32.22 -5.49 2.71
CA ASP A 168 31.95 -4.15 3.24
C ASP A 168 31.09 -4.16 4.53
N ALA A 169 30.57 -5.31 4.91
CA ALA A 169 29.71 -5.46 6.11
C ALA A 169 30.49 -5.35 7.43
N VAL A 170 31.80 -5.51 7.41
CA VAL A 170 32.63 -5.48 8.65
C VAL A 170 32.96 -4.07 9.13
N ASP A 171 32.82 -3.05 8.25
CA ASP A 171 33.21 -1.67 8.63
C ASP A 171 32.05 -0.83 9.21
N SER A 172 30.80 -1.31 9.07
CA SER A 172 29.62 -0.60 9.57
C SER A 172 29.16 -1.04 10.96
N ALA A 173 29.76 -2.09 11.55
CA ALA A 173 29.35 -2.65 12.84
C ALA A 173 30.15 -2.10 14.06
N ASP A 174 31.16 -1.24 13.84
CA ASP A 174 32.05 -0.79 14.93
C ASP A 174 31.87 0.69 15.33
N ASN A 175 30.67 1.25 15.18
CA ASN A 175 30.42 2.59 15.74
C ASN A 175 29.16 2.65 16.62
N GLY A 176 29.07 1.78 17.59
CA GLY A 176 27.92 1.75 18.49
C GLY A 176 28.12 1.06 19.81
N THR A 177 29.37 1.02 20.36
CA THR A 177 29.51 0.51 21.73
C THR A 177 30.71 1.13 22.44
N ALA A 178 30.51 2.23 23.09
CA ALA A 178 31.31 2.59 24.26
C ALA A 178 30.59 3.66 25.09
N ALA A 179 29.89 3.27 26.10
CA ALA A 179 29.97 3.86 27.45
C ALA A 179 28.98 3.17 28.38
N SER A 180 29.41 2.04 28.87
CA SER A 180 28.92 1.54 30.15
C SER A 180 29.93 1.97 31.20
N SER A 181 29.51 2.62 32.23
CA SER A 181 30.07 2.48 33.57
C SER A 181 29.12 3.14 34.56
N GLU A 182 28.53 2.27 35.34
CA GLU A 182 28.66 2.22 36.81
C GLU A 182 28.07 3.42 37.56
N SER A 183 27.09 3.13 38.30
CA SER A 183 27.11 2.75 39.72
C SER A 183 26.31 3.68 40.64
N SER A 184 25.60 3.02 41.53
CA SER A 184 25.19 3.37 42.91
C SER A 184 23.88 4.12 43.10
N ASP A 185 22.91 3.35 43.53
CA ASP A 185 22.32 3.30 44.85
C ASP A 185 22.17 4.65 45.59
N ARG A 186 20.95 5.02 45.87
CA ARG A 186 20.40 5.45 47.15
C ARG A 186 18.90 5.80 47.10
N THR A 187 18.18 4.95 47.83
CA THR A 187 17.04 5.24 48.70
C THR A 187 16.67 6.70 48.99
N GLY A 188 15.36 6.95 49.04
CA GLY A 188 14.75 8.05 49.80
C GLY A 188 13.55 8.65 49.11
N ASP A 189 12.38 8.15 49.38
CA ASP A 189 11.36 8.60 50.33
C ASP A 189 10.68 9.96 50.00
N SER A 190 9.37 9.88 50.05
CA SER A 190 8.33 10.85 50.45
C SER A 190 7.84 11.94 49.54
N ALA A 191 6.55 11.79 49.35
CA ALA A 191 5.44 12.75 49.60
C ALA A 191 5.20 13.87 48.62
N GLU A 192 4.01 13.78 48.07
CA GLU A 192 2.76 14.51 48.40
C GLU A 192 2.52 15.86 47.69
N SER A 193 1.35 15.91 47.13
CA SER A 193 0.45 17.07 46.93
C SER A 193 0.89 18.14 45.92
N THR A 194 0.10 18.54 44.96
CA THR A 194 -1.18 19.23 45.09
C THR A 194 -1.79 19.52 43.71
N GLU A 195 -3.10 19.52 43.72
CA GLU A 195 -4.03 20.08 42.74
C GLU A 195 -3.64 21.46 42.26
N SER A 196 -3.95 21.77 41.01
CA SER A 196 -4.59 23.03 40.69
C SER A 196 -5.36 22.97 39.37
N ALA A 197 -6.62 23.18 39.53
CA ALA A 197 -7.58 23.46 38.48
C ALA A 197 -7.27 24.80 37.82
N GLY A 198 -7.60 24.91 36.54
CA GLY A 198 -7.54 26.15 35.78
C GLY A 198 -8.46 26.05 34.56
N SER A 199 -9.70 26.17 34.79
CA SER A 199 -10.80 26.72 34.04
C SER A 199 -10.42 27.96 33.23
N GLY A 200 -10.82 27.99 31.94
CA GLY A 200 -10.66 29.14 31.09
C GLY A 200 -11.58 29.04 29.87
N THR A 201 -12.78 29.40 30.07
CA THR A 201 -13.88 29.74 29.12
C THR A 201 -13.53 30.97 28.29
N SER A 202 -13.97 31.01 27.04
CA SER A 202 -14.60 32.10 26.27
C SER A 202 -14.37 31.85 24.80
N ALA A 203 -15.37 31.52 24.00
CA ALA A 203 -16.46 32.38 23.50
C ALA A 203 -16.02 33.26 22.33
N ASP A 204 -16.71 32.98 21.20
CA ASP A 204 -17.41 33.95 20.35
C ASP A 204 -16.56 34.67 19.30
N THR A 205 -16.90 34.53 18.08
CA THR A 205 -17.66 35.43 17.25
C THR A 205 -17.77 34.93 15.81
N ALA A 206 -18.99 34.85 15.38
CA ALA A 206 -19.52 34.87 14.04
C ALA A 206 -18.98 36.05 13.20
N ASP A 207 -18.99 35.92 11.89
CA ASP A 207 -19.75 36.78 10.96
C ASP A 207 -19.44 36.44 9.49
N SER A 208 -20.47 36.13 8.80
CA SER A 208 -21.05 36.61 7.55
C SER A 208 -20.15 37.18 6.46
N ALA A 209 -20.38 36.72 5.25
CA ALA A 209 -20.88 37.40 4.07
C ALA A 209 -20.61 36.54 2.84
N ASP A 210 -21.60 35.95 2.21
CA ASP A 210 -22.38 36.44 1.07
C ASP A 210 -21.58 37.21 0.00
N SER A 211 -21.48 36.60 -1.15
CA SER A 211 -21.52 37.31 -2.42
C SER A 211 -21.92 36.38 -3.57
N SER A 212 -23.12 36.53 -3.92
CA SER A 212 -23.78 36.23 -5.20
C SER A 212 -23.11 36.90 -6.39
N GLY A 213 -23.21 36.23 -7.55
CA GLY A 213 -22.90 36.81 -8.85
C GLY A 213 -22.84 35.74 -9.89
N SER A 214 -23.93 35.33 -10.46
CA SER A 214 -24.65 35.85 -11.63
C SER A 214 -23.99 35.51 -12.96
N ALA A 215 -24.67 34.61 -13.62
CA ALA A 215 -25.06 34.50 -15.02
C ALA A 215 -24.18 35.14 -16.10
N ALA A 216 -23.90 34.35 -17.14
CA ALA A 216 -24.28 34.76 -18.49
C ALA A 216 -24.16 33.58 -19.47
N SER A 217 -25.26 33.32 -20.06
CA SER A 217 -25.52 32.61 -21.31
C SER A 217 -24.70 33.16 -22.47
N ALA A 218 -24.28 32.29 -23.36
CA ALA A 218 -24.24 32.61 -24.81
C ALA A 218 -24.40 31.35 -25.61
N GLU A 219 -25.51 31.25 -26.18
CA GLU A 219 -26.01 30.49 -27.33
C GLU A 219 -25.34 30.98 -28.61
N SER A 220 -25.00 30.09 -29.50
CA SER A 220 -25.00 30.27 -30.96
C SER A 220 -24.56 28.92 -31.55
N ALA A 221 -25.41 28.09 -32.09
CA ALA A 221 -26.23 28.13 -33.31
C ALA A 221 -25.39 28.09 -34.57
N ALA A 222 -25.72 27.04 -35.29
CA ALA A 222 -25.96 26.92 -36.74
C ALA A 222 -24.77 26.56 -37.65
N SER A 223 -24.97 25.56 -38.34
CA SER A 223 -25.37 25.24 -39.72
C SER A 223 -24.29 24.50 -40.46
N ALA A 224 -24.60 23.26 -40.88
CA ALA A 224 -25.05 22.88 -42.24
C ALA A 224 -23.96 23.15 -43.28
N GLU A 225 -23.60 22.29 -44.13
CA GLU A 225 -24.26 21.62 -45.26
C GLU A 225 -23.22 20.89 -46.09
N SER A 226 -23.59 19.70 -46.50
CA SER A 226 -23.57 19.14 -47.86
C SER A 226 -22.29 18.87 -48.64
N ALA A 227 -22.29 17.66 -49.09
CA ALA A 227 -22.08 17.16 -50.46
C ALA A 227 -20.63 17.01 -50.97
N ASP A 228 -20.18 15.87 -51.27
CA ASP A 228 -20.18 15.15 -52.52
C ASP A 228 -19.68 13.72 -52.37
#